data_43988858ce0276faee5c3aabc5d2e531
#
_entry.id   43988858ce0276faee5c3aabc5d2e531
#
_cell.length_a   1.000
_cell.length_b   1.000
_cell.length_c   1.000
_cell.angle_alpha   90.00
_cell.angle_beta   90.00
_cell.angle_gamma   90.00
#
_symmetry.space_group_name_H-M   'P 1'
#
loop_
_entity.id
_entity.type
_entity.pdbx_description
1 polymer ?
#
loop_
_entity_poly.entity_id
_entity_poly.type
_entity_poly.pdbx_seq_one_letter_code
_entity_poly.pdbx_strand_id
1 'polypeptide(L)'
;EGVPVADITGKNVITRALGVFPNVLVDAMAFDLNVGDRVLICSDGLYRYIDEDELMTEVPKAGVAETVDRLISMANQRGGRDNISVVVIEAEGDVGHVDESTTVRRMEVLRNVGLFQFCTYRELMKVCQMAESRNVPAGAVLFDEGDHGRECFIIEEGQIVIRKRGQVLGELKPGDYFGEMSFIDVPRRSASAVVTRDAKLLVLRRNQFLQLLKQDSELAAKLMWQLLQKLSRLVRVTNRQLVKEVSTYDKLEVIGRPDAAGDTILDEG
;
A
#
# COMPACT_ATOMS: atom_id res chain seq x y z
N GLU A 1 -21.60 9.73 32.11
CA GLU A 1 -20.41 10.58 32.00
C GLU A 1 -19.21 9.71 32.33
N GLY A 2 -18.40 9.35 31.32
CA GLY A 2 -17.22 8.50 31.50
C GLY A 2 -16.06 9.29 32.09
N VAL A 3 -15.37 8.70 33.08
CA VAL A 3 -14.15 9.26 33.67
C VAL A 3 -13.08 9.27 32.56
N PRO A 4 -12.36 10.39 32.32
CA PRO A 4 -11.30 10.43 31.34
C PRO A 4 -10.20 9.41 31.67
N VAL A 5 -9.74 8.67 30.67
CA VAL A 5 -8.72 7.58 30.80
C VAL A 5 -7.42 8.07 31.45
N ALA A 6 -7.12 9.37 31.41
CA ALA A 6 -5.93 9.97 32.02
C ALA A 6 -5.90 9.96 33.55
N ASP A 7 -7.06 9.76 34.21
CA ASP A 7 -7.17 9.79 35.69
C ASP A 7 -7.15 8.39 36.35
N ILE A 8 -6.95 7.33 35.56
CA ILE A 8 -6.87 5.97 36.11
C ILE A 8 -5.44 5.69 36.56
N THR A 9 -5.14 6.01 37.81
CA THR A 9 -3.88 5.68 38.48
C THR A 9 -3.87 4.24 38.93
N GLY A 10 -3.59 3.29 38.03
CA GLY A 10 -3.42 1.88 38.35
C GLY A 10 -3.23 1.05 37.09
N LYS A 11 -2.08 0.42 36.94
CA LYS A 11 -1.72 -0.40 35.76
C LYS A 11 -2.59 -1.64 35.55
N ASN A 12 -3.58 -1.95 36.45
CA ASN A 12 -4.36 -3.19 36.42
C ASN A 12 -5.84 -2.97 36.81
N VAL A 13 -6.44 -1.86 36.40
CA VAL A 13 -7.86 -1.61 36.68
C VAL A 13 -8.72 -2.21 35.58
N ILE A 14 -9.56 -3.18 35.94
CA ILE A 14 -10.60 -3.72 35.03
C ILE A 14 -11.66 -2.64 34.85
N THR A 15 -11.74 -2.09 33.67
CA THR A 15 -12.70 -1.02 33.33
C THR A 15 -14.05 -1.55 32.83
N ARG A 16 -14.10 -2.82 32.43
CA ARG A 16 -15.30 -3.51 31.94
C ARG A 16 -15.35 -4.94 32.51
N ALA A 17 -16.38 -5.25 33.27
CA ALA A 17 -16.56 -6.57 33.85
C ALA A 17 -18.05 -6.97 33.82
N LEU A 18 -18.29 -8.26 33.61
CA LEU A 18 -19.64 -8.84 33.68
C LEU A 18 -20.19 -8.69 35.10
N GLY A 19 -21.46 -8.29 35.21
CA GLY A 19 -22.17 -8.17 36.51
C GLY A 19 -21.91 -6.87 37.27
N VAL A 20 -21.01 -6.00 36.84
CA VAL A 20 -20.78 -4.67 37.44
C VAL A 20 -21.77 -3.64 36.90
N PHE A 21 -22.12 -3.72 35.64
CA PHE A 21 -23.11 -2.87 34.98
C PHE A 21 -24.17 -3.71 34.27
N PRO A 22 -25.38 -3.17 34.05
CA PRO A 22 -26.45 -3.89 33.32
C PRO A 22 -26.04 -4.30 31.89
N ASN A 23 -25.14 -3.54 31.27
CA ASN A 23 -24.62 -3.80 29.93
C ASN A 23 -23.10 -3.71 29.94
N VAL A 24 -22.44 -4.62 29.21
CA VAL A 24 -21.00 -4.61 28.97
C VAL A 24 -20.76 -4.23 27.50
N LEU A 25 -19.92 -3.23 27.28
CA LEU A 25 -19.42 -2.92 25.95
C LEU A 25 -18.44 -4.00 25.53
N VAL A 26 -18.83 -4.76 24.52
CA VAL A 26 -17.98 -5.81 23.92
C VAL A 26 -17.19 -5.22 22.77
N ASP A 27 -15.87 -5.36 22.80
CA ASP A 27 -15.04 -5.09 21.63
C ASP A 27 -15.03 -6.35 20.75
N ALA A 28 -15.43 -6.20 19.50
CA ALA A 28 -15.38 -7.27 18.51
C ALA A 28 -14.40 -6.90 17.41
N MET A 29 -13.53 -7.83 17.06
CA MET A 29 -12.57 -7.67 15.98
C MET A 29 -12.68 -8.87 15.04
N ALA A 30 -12.77 -8.59 13.74
CA ALA A 30 -12.72 -9.59 12.70
C ALA A 30 -11.49 -9.34 11.83
N PHE A 31 -10.76 -10.38 11.49
CA PHE A 31 -9.59 -10.33 10.61
C PHE A 31 -9.48 -11.63 9.83
N ASP A 32 -8.93 -11.53 8.63
CA ASP A 32 -8.68 -12.70 7.79
C ASP A 32 -7.36 -13.34 8.19
N LEU A 33 -7.31 -14.67 8.19
CA LEU A 33 -6.11 -15.47 8.44
C LEU A 33 -5.65 -16.09 7.12
N ASN A 34 -4.35 -16.06 6.90
CA ASN A 34 -3.71 -16.88 5.87
C ASN A 34 -3.33 -18.24 6.47
N VAL A 35 -3.19 -19.23 5.61
CA VAL A 35 -2.68 -20.52 6.06
C VAL A 35 -1.26 -20.35 6.57
N GLY A 36 -0.96 -20.94 7.73
CA GLY A 36 0.29 -20.75 8.44
C GLY A 36 0.28 -19.59 9.47
N ASP A 37 -0.71 -18.67 9.38
CA ASP A 37 -0.84 -17.63 10.41
C ASP A 37 -1.13 -18.25 11.77
N ARG A 38 -0.51 -17.69 12.82
CA ARG A 38 -0.74 -18.08 14.20
C ARG A 38 -1.32 -16.93 15.00
N VAL A 39 -2.39 -17.20 15.71
CA VAL A 39 -3.04 -16.27 16.63
C VAL A 39 -2.76 -16.74 18.05
N LEU A 40 -2.15 -15.87 18.85
CA LEU A 40 -1.94 -16.09 20.28
C LEU A 40 -2.99 -15.32 21.08
N ILE A 41 -3.72 -16.03 21.92
CA ILE A 41 -4.64 -15.46 22.91
C ILE A 41 -4.13 -15.86 24.30
N CYS A 42 -3.92 -14.89 25.17
CA CYS A 42 -3.39 -15.20 26.50
C CYS A 42 -3.97 -14.29 27.58
N SER A 43 -3.87 -14.74 28.84
CA SER A 43 -4.13 -13.93 30.01
C SER A 43 -2.95 -13.00 30.32
N ASP A 44 -3.20 -12.01 31.19
CA ASP A 44 -2.17 -11.08 31.65
C ASP A 44 -1.01 -11.76 32.41
N GLY A 45 -1.25 -12.96 32.97
CA GLY A 45 -0.23 -13.79 33.56
C GLY A 45 0.88 -14.25 32.59
N LEU A 46 0.64 -14.18 31.26
CA LEU A 46 1.69 -14.44 30.26
C LEU A 46 2.45 -13.15 29.91
N TYR A 47 1.76 -12.12 29.42
CA TYR A 47 2.42 -10.94 28.85
C TYR A 47 3.09 -10.05 29.90
N ARG A 48 2.89 -10.30 31.19
CA ARG A 48 3.69 -9.67 32.26
C ARG A 48 5.14 -10.13 32.30
N TYR A 49 5.41 -11.34 31.81
CA TYR A 49 6.72 -11.98 31.88
C TYR A 49 7.43 -12.15 30.55
N ILE A 50 6.67 -12.05 29.44
CA ILE A 50 7.19 -12.23 28.08
C ILE A 50 6.71 -11.02 27.28
N ASP A 51 7.64 -10.28 26.72
CA ASP A 51 7.33 -9.11 25.90
C ASP A 51 6.91 -9.49 24.47
N GLU A 52 6.38 -8.51 23.73
CA GLU A 52 5.86 -8.72 22.39
C GLU A 52 6.92 -9.21 21.40
N ASP A 53 8.13 -8.64 21.44
CA ASP A 53 9.23 -9.03 20.55
C ASP A 53 9.66 -10.48 20.81
N GLU A 54 9.66 -10.88 22.06
CA GLU A 54 9.97 -12.25 22.46
C GLU A 54 8.86 -13.23 22.05
N LEU A 55 7.59 -12.86 22.20
CA LEU A 55 6.45 -13.64 21.70
C LEU A 55 6.53 -13.82 20.18
N MET A 56 6.82 -12.77 19.44
CA MET A 56 6.99 -12.83 17.98
C MET A 56 8.13 -13.78 17.57
N THR A 57 9.13 -13.93 18.42
CA THR A 57 10.26 -14.85 18.18
C THR A 57 9.94 -16.29 18.58
N GLU A 58 9.23 -16.48 19.67
CA GLU A 58 9.01 -17.81 20.28
C GLU A 58 7.83 -18.57 19.63
N VAL A 59 6.75 -17.86 19.27
CA VAL A 59 5.54 -18.48 18.70
C VAL A 59 5.80 -19.25 17.39
N PRO A 60 6.65 -18.79 16.47
CA PRO A 60 6.91 -19.51 15.21
C PRO A 60 7.87 -20.70 15.33
N LYS A 61 8.62 -20.84 16.44
CA LYS A 61 9.75 -21.80 16.53
C LYS A 61 9.37 -23.26 16.58
N ALA A 62 8.16 -23.58 17.05
CA ALA A 62 7.77 -24.96 17.32
C ALA A 62 6.32 -25.24 16.94
N GLY A 63 5.88 -26.48 17.00
CA GLY A 63 4.48 -26.85 16.83
C GLY A 63 3.56 -26.18 17.87
N VAL A 64 2.26 -26.07 17.58
CA VAL A 64 1.28 -25.35 18.43
C VAL A 64 1.32 -25.80 19.89
N ALA A 65 1.26 -27.12 20.12
CA ALA A 65 1.26 -27.67 21.49
C ALA A 65 2.56 -27.37 22.24
N GLU A 66 3.70 -27.56 21.59
CA GLU A 66 5.02 -27.31 22.20
C GLU A 66 5.22 -25.80 22.48
N THR A 67 4.67 -24.93 21.62
CA THR A 67 4.70 -23.47 21.84
C THR A 67 3.95 -23.09 23.10
N VAL A 68 2.76 -23.65 23.35
CA VAL A 68 1.96 -23.38 24.55
C VAL A 68 2.74 -23.80 25.81
N ASP A 69 3.26 -25.03 25.85
CA ASP A 69 4.00 -25.55 27.00
C ASP A 69 5.24 -24.69 27.29
N ARG A 70 5.96 -24.30 26.26
CA ARG A 70 7.15 -23.47 26.37
C ARG A 70 6.83 -22.08 26.90
N LEU A 71 5.83 -21.40 26.40
CA LEU A 71 5.43 -20.07 26.86
C LEU A 71 4.99 -20.08 28.31
N ILE A 72 4.21 -21.09 28.75
CA ILE A 72 3.81 -21.26 30.14
C ILE A 72 5.03 -21.53 31.03
N SER A 73 5.94 -22.38 30.58
CA SER A 73 7.18 -22.68 31.33
C SER A 73 8.04 -21.44 31.49
N MET A 74 8.22 -20.64 30.47
CA MET A 74 8.99 -19.39 30.51
C MET A 74 8.39 -18.41 31.53
N ALA A 75 7.08 -18.19 31.48
CA ALA A 75 6.40 -17.28 32.40
C ALA A 75 6.50 -17.77 33.85
N ASN A 76 6.36 -19.08 34.10
CA ASN A 76 6.53 -19.68 35.42
C ASN A 76 7.96 -19.52 35.96
N GLN A 77 8.98 -19.73 35.13
CA GLN A 77 10.39 -19.57 35.52
C GLN A 77 10.71 -18.09 35.86
N ARG A 78 10.00 -17.13 35.31
CA ARG A 78 10.19 -15.70 35.56
C ARG A 78 9.35 -15.15 36.71
N GLY A 79 8.62 -16.04 37.41
CA GLY A 79 7.91 -15.66 38.62
C GLY A 79 6.56 -16.32 38.82
N GLY A 80 5.76 -16.56 37.77
CA GLY A 80 4.51 -17.34 37.77
C GLY A 80 3.51 -16.98 38.86
N ARG A 81 3.37 -15.69 39.19
CA ARG A 81 2.56 -15.24 40.35
C ARG A 81 1.06 -15.15 40.06
N ASP A 82 0.65 -15.39 38.82
CA ASP A 82 -0.74 -15.29 38.39
C ASP A 82 -1.14 -16.51 37.57
N ASN A 83 -2.42 -16.69 37.35
CA ASN A 83 -2.92 -17.73 36.46
C ASN A 83 -2.52 -17.44 35.01
N ILE A 84 -1.94 -18.42 34.35
CA ILE A 84 -1.46 -18.32 32.98
C ILE A 84 -2.36 -19.17 32.11
N SER A 85 -3.05 -18.51 31.18
CA SER A 85 -3.82 -19.18 30.12
C SER A 85 -3.26 -18.79 28.77
N VAL A 86 -3.03 -19.79 27.92
CA VAL A 86 -2.49 -19.60 26.58
C VAL A 86 -3.28 -20.45 25.58
N VAL A 87 -3.71 -19.85 24.50
CA VAL A 87 -4.31 -20.51 23.35
C VAL A 87 -3.54 -20.08 22.11
N VAL A 88 -3.02 -21.04 21.37
CA VAL A 88 -2.41 -20.81 20.05
C VAL A 88 -3.30 -21.46 19.01
N ILE A 89 -3.71 -20.67 18.04
CA ILE A 89 -4.53 -21.10 16.89
C ILE A 89 -3.63 -21.00 15.66
N GLU A 90 -3.53 -22.08 14.91
CA GLU A 90 -2.83 -22.09 13.62
C GLU A 90 -3.88 -22.25 12.51
N ALA A 91 -3.81 -21.41 11.50
CA ALA A 91 -4.68 -21.51 10.35
C ALA A 91 -4.16 -22.63 9.43
N GLU A 92 -4.89 -23.76 9.40
CA GLU A 92 -4.61 -24.87 8.49
C GLU A 92 -5.51 -24.78 7.24
N GLY A 93 -5.01 -25.22 6.09
CA GLY A 93 -5.79 -25.27 4.87
C GLY A 93 -5.06 -25.98 3.76
N ASP A 94 -5.81 -26.40 2.75
CA ASP A 94 -5.24 -26.94 1.52
C ASP A 94 -4.79 -25.78 0.65
N VAL A 95 -3.53 -25.41 0.80
CA VAL A 95 -2.94 -24.33 0.02
C VAL A 95 -2.47 -24.88 -1.30
N GLY A 96 -3.05 -24.44 -2.36
CA GLY A 96 -2.22 -24.27 -3.54
C GLY A 96 -1.11 -23.28 -3.16
N HIS A 97 0.06 -23.83 -2.87
CA HIS A 97 1.29 -23.15 -2.45
C HIS A 97 1.27 -21.60 -2.56
N VAL A 98 0.74 -20.90 -1.55
CA VAL A 98 1.10 -19.51 -1.30
C VAL A 98 2.36 -19.59 -0.44
N ASP A 99 3.50 -19.50 -1.09
CA ASP A 99 4.81 -19.45 -0.44
C ASP A 99 4.78 -18.30 0.58
N GLU A 100 4.96 -18.60 1.87
CA GLU A 100 4.99 -17.59 2.95
C GLU A 100 6.00 -16.48 2.62
N SER A 101 7.12 -16.83 2.00
CA SER A 101 8.11 -15.87 1.52
C SER A 101 7.50 -14.92 0.50
N THR A 102 6.55 -15.36 -0.30
CA THR A 102 5.86 -14.56 -1.31
C THR A 102 4.91 -13.54 -0.67
N THR A 103 4.16 -13.90 0.37
CA THR A 103 3.24 -12.96 1.04
C THR A 103 4.02 -11.91 1.82
N VAL A 104 5.03 -12.30 2.59
CA VAL A 104 5.91 -11.36 3.30
C VAL A 104 6.58 -10.38 2.32
N ARG A 105 7.11 -10.90 1.21
CA ARG A 105 7.73 -10.07 0.19
C ARG A 105 6.74 -9.11 -0.48
N ARG A 106 5.52 -9.56 -0.80
CA ARG A 106 4.46 -8.68 -1.34
C ARG A 106 4.09 -7.56 -0.36
N MET A 107 3.99 -7.88 0.91
CA MET A 107 3.73 -6.91 1.96
C MET A 107 4.84 -5.85 2.05
N GLU A 108 6.10 -6.27 1.97
CA GLU A 108 7.25 -5.36 1.94
C GLU A 108 7.20 -4.43 0.72
N VAL A 109 6.89 -4.99 -0.45
CA VAL A 109 6.73 -4.19 -1.67
C VAL A 109 5.60 -3.18 -1.51
N LEU A 110 4.40 -3.63 -1.09
CA LEU A 110 3.23 -2.76 -0.90
C LEU A 110 3.50 -1.64 0.11
N ARG A 111 4.22 -1.93 1.18
CA ARG A 111 4.60 -0.94 2.22
C ARG A 111 5.43 0.21 1.67
N ASN A 112 6.26 -0.08 0.66
CA ASN A 112 7.14 0.90 0.03
C ASN A 112 6.47 1.68 -1.11
N VAL A 113 5.26 1.27 -1.53
CA VAL A 113 4.49 1.97 -2.57
C VAL A 113 3.80 3.20 -1.98
N GLY A 114 4.07 4.37 -2.55
CA GLY A 114 3.51 5.63 -2.06
C GLY A 114 1.97 5.66 -1.95
N LEU A 115 1.26 4.86 -2.75
CA LEU A 115 -0.20 4.72 -2.69
C LEU A 115 -0.67 4.17 -1.33
N PHE A 116 0.11 3.32 -0.68
CA PHE A 116 -0.24 2.61 0.55
C PHE A 116 0.50 3.13 1.80
N GLN A 117 1.15 4.27 1.69
CA GLN A 117 2.01 4.85 2.74
C GLN A 117 1.31 5.00 4.11
N PHE A 118 -0.01 5.25 4.12
CA PHE A 118 -0.78 5.42 5.36
C PHE A 118 -1.63 4.21 5.73
N CYS A 119 -1.46 3.10 5.02
CA CYS A 119 -2.17 1.87 5.32
C CYS A 119 -1.55 1.17 6.52
N THR A 120 -2.41 0.70 7.41
CA THR A 120 -2.04 -0.22 8.48
C THR A 120 -1.65 -1.59 7.92
N TYR A 121 -1.00 -2.42 8.71
CA TYR A 121 -0.68 -3.80 8.33
C TYR A 121 -1.93 -4.57 7.86
N ARG A 122 -3.03 -4.44 8.59
CA ARG A 122 -4.31 -5.08 8.27
C ARG A 122 -4.89 -4.63 6.92
N GLU A 123 -4.80 -3.35 6.62
CA GLU A 123 -5.25 -2.80 5.34
C GLU A 123 -4.37 -3.26 4.17
N LEU A 124 -3.06 -3.32 4.41
CA LEU A 124 -2.12 -3.87 3.42
C LEU A 124 -2.38 -5.34 3.13
N MET A 125 -2.72 -6.14 4.15
CA MET A 125 -3.09 -7.54 3.96
C MET A 125 -4.31 -7.69 3.05
N LYS A 126 -5.36 -6.86 3.21
CA LYS A 126 -6.52 -6.86 2.30
C LYS A 126 -6.12 -6.56 0.85
N VAL A 127 -5.21 -5.61 0.65
CA VAL A 127 -4.67 -5.29 -0.69
C VAL A 127 -3.85 -6.46 -1.24
N CYS A 128 -3.01 -7.06 -0.41
CA CYS A 128 -2.15 -8.19 -0.78
C CYS A 128 -2.97 -9.41 -1.26
N GLN A 129 -4.06 -9.73 -0.57
CA GLN A 129 -4.96 -10.85 -0.91
C GLN A 129 -5.63 -10.68 -2.28
N MET A 130 -5.91 -9.45 -2.71
CA MET A 130 -6.49 -9.18 -4.02
C MET A 130 -5.47 -9.01 -5.14
N ALA A 131 -4.19 -8.86 -4.82
CA ALA A 131 -3.12 -8.64 -5.78
C ALA A 131 -2.70 -9.95 -6.45
N GLU A 132 -2.75 -9.98 -7.77
CA GLU A 132 -2.27 -11.10 -8.58
C GLU A 132 -0.82 -10.87 -9.01
N SER A 133 0.04 -11.87 -8.87
CA SER A 133 1.41 -11.80 -9.39
C SER A 133 1.46 -12.15 -10.88
N ARG A 134 2.18 -11.34 -11.66
CA ARG A 134 2.35 -11.56 -13.10
C ARG A 134 3.81 -11.38 -13.49
N ASN A 135 4.42 -12.43 -14.06
CA ASN A 135 5.75 -12.34 -14.64
C ASN A 135 5.63 -11.95 -16.11
N VAL A 136 6.42 -10.96 -16.53
CA VAL A 136 6.37 -10.41 -17.88
C VAL A 136 7.79 -10.25 -18.41
N PRO A 137 8.12 -10.85 -19.57
CA PRO A 137 9.46 -10.79 -20.12
C PRO A 137 9.78 -9.40 -20.69
N ALA A 138 11.06 -9.08 -20.78
CA ALA A 138 11.55 -7.88 -21.45
C ALA A 138 11.10 -7.84 -22.92
N GLY A 139 10.77 -6.64 -23.41
CA GLY A 139 10.21 -6.41 -24.74
C GLY A 139 8.70 -6.53 -24.83
N ALA A 140 8.00 -7.08 -23.82
CA ALA A 140 6.55 -7.19 -23.84
C ALA A 140 5.88 -5.81 -23.66
N VAL A 141 4.78 -5.59 -24.39
CA VAL A 141 3.89 -4.45 -24.23
C VAL A 141 2.78 -4.86 -23.28
N LEU A 142 2.66 -4.18 -22.14
CA LEU A 142 1.59 -4.43 -21.17
C LEU A 142 0.25 -3.87 -21.65
N PHE A 143 0.28 -2.71 -22.28
CA PHE A 143 -0.85 -2.06 -22.92
C PHE A 143 -0.35 -0.90 -23.78
N ASP A 144 -1.14 -0.54 -24.78
CA ASP A 144 -0.90 0.60 -25.65
C ASP A 144 -1.74 1.83 -25.27
N GLU A 145 -1.26 3.03 -25.68
CA GLU A 145 -2.01 4.27 -25.57
C GLU A 145 -3.36 4.12 -26.29
N GLY A 146 -4.45 4.44 -25.60
CA GLY A 146 -5.80 4.33 -26.13
C GLY A 146 -6.52 3.01 -25.81
N ASP A 147 -5.82 2.00 -25.30
CA ASP A 147 -6.43 0.74 -24.86
C ASP A 147 -7.40 0.95 -23.71
N HIS A 148 -8.37 0.03 -23.59
CA HIS A 148 -9.20 -0.03 -22.40
C HIS A 148 -8.45 -0.73 -21.26
N GLY A 149 -8.26 -0.04 -20.14
CA GLY A 149 -7.55 -0.58 -18.98
C GLY A 149 -8.40 -0.65 -17.73
N ARG A 150 -8.32 -1.78 -17.02
CA ARG A 150 -9.00 -2.00 -15.73
C ARG A 150 -8.06 -2.53 -14.66
N GLU A 151 -6.77 -2.40 -14.90
CA GLU A 151 -5.72 -2.91 -14.02
C GLU A 151 -4.74 -1.78 -13.67
N CYS A 152 -4.30 -1.78 -12.43
CA CYS A 152 -3.15 -1.03 -11.92
C CYS A 152 -2.03 -2.02 -11.63
N PHE A 153 -0.81 -1.63 -11.89
CA PHE A 153 0.38 -2.45 -11.77
C PHE A 153 1.33 -1.83 -10.75
N ILE A 154 1.89 -2.67 -9.90
CA ILE A 154 2.96 -2.33 -8.96
C ILE A 154 4.17 -3.16 -9.34
N ILE A 155 5.33 -2.54 -9.41
CA ILE A 155 6.55 -3.21 -9.83
C ILE A 155 7.22 -3.84 -8.60
N GLU A 156 7.27 -5.18 -8.55
CA GLU A 156 8.09 -5.91 -7.58
C GLU A 156 9.54 -6.00 -8.04
N GLU A 157 9.74 -6.32 -9.33
CA GLU A 157 11.04 -6.46 -9.97
C GLU A 157 10.98 -6.00 -11.42
N GLY A 158 12.12 -5.65 -11.98
CA GLY A 158 12.26 -5.27 -13.38
C GLY A 158 12.18 -3.79 -13.62
N GLN A 159 11.89 -3.41 -14.87
CA GLN A 159 11.84 -2.01 -15.31
C GLN A 159 10.81 -1.82 -16.40
N ILE A 160 10.02 -0.76 -16.29
CA ILE A 160 8.96 -0.41 -17.22
C ILE A 160 9.20 0.99 -17.77
N VAL A 161 9.03 1.15 -19.07
CA VAL A 161 9.08 2.46 -19.74
C VAL A 161 7.67 2.88 -20.13
N ILE A 162 7.29 4.07 -19.74
CA ILE A 162 6.03 4.70 -20.14
C ILE A 162 6.30 5.57 -21.37
N ARG A 163 5.53 5.36 -22.45
CA ARG A 163 5.65 6.09 -23.71
C ARG A 163 4.32 6.71 -24.10
N LYS A 164 4.39 7.89 -24.68
CA LYS A 164 3.23 8.58 -25.27
C LYS A 164 3.62 9.12 -26.63
N ARG A 165 2.83 8.79 -27.66
CA ARG A 165 3.11 9.18 -29.04
C ARG A 165 4.56 8.90 -29.48
N GLY A 166 5.10 7.75 -29.03
CA GLY A 166 6.49 7.33 -29.32
C GLY A 166 7.56 7.96 -28.41
N GLN A 167 7.24 9.01 -27.65
CA GLN A 167 8.20 9.65 -26.72
C GLN A 167 8.19 8.97 -25.37
N VAL A 168 9.37 8.81 -24.78
CA VAL A 168 9.54 8.28 -23.41
C VAL A 168 9.14 9.38 -22.42
N LEU A 169 8.11 9.10 -21.60
CA LEU A 169 7.68 9.99 -20.51
C LEU A 169 8.45 9.74 -19.23
N GLY A 170 8.87 8.50 -19.00
CA GLY A 170 9.63 8.11 -17.80
C GLY A 170 9.90 6.63 -17.73
N GLU A 171 10.84 6.30 -16.85
CA GLU A 171 11.17 4.93 -16.48
C GLU A 171 10.71 4.66 -15.05
N LEU A 172 10.09 3.50 -14.87
CA LEU A 172 9.56 3.04 -13.59
C LEU A 172 10.37 1.84 -13.10
N LYS A 173 10.59 1.77 -11.79
CA LYS A 173 11.44 0.79 -11.09
C LYS A 173 10.68 0.12 -9.95
N PRO A 174 11.23 -0.89 -9.29
CA PRO A 174 10.61 -1.53 -8.13
C PRO A 174 10.16 -0.52 -7.08
N GLY A 175 8.92 -0.70 -6.58
CA GLY A 175 8.22 0.23 -5.70
C GLY A 175 7.38 1.30 -6.40
N ASP A 176 7.55 1.51 -7.71
CA ASP A 176 6.66 2.37 -8.49
C ASP A 176 5.37 1.64 -8.89
N TYR A 177 4.32 2.43 -9.18
CA TYR A 177 3.05 1.92 -9.68
C TYR A 177 2.51 2.78 -10.82
N PHE A 178 1.74 2.16 -11.71
CA PHE A 178 1.19 2.80 -12.90
C PHE A 178 -0.14 2.19 -13.32
N GLY A 179 -0.87 2.89 -14.18
CA GLY A 179 -2.20 2.47 -14.62
C GLY A 179 -3.30 2.76 -13.60
N GLU A 180 -3.00 3.49 -12.53
CA GLU A 180 -3.92 3.88 -11.45
C GLU A 180 -5.08 4.77 -11.91
N MET A 181 -4.90 5.47 -13.03
CA MET A 181 -5.98 6.27 -13.63
C MET A 181 -7.22 5.42 -13.94
N SER A 182 -7.02 4.12 -14.21
CA SER A 182 -8.10 3.16 -14.40
C SER A 182 -8.98 2.95 -13.17
N PHE A 183 -8.52 3.33 -11.97
CA PHE A 183 -9.30 3.24 -10.74
C PHE A 183 -10.28 4.41 -10.59
N ILE A 184 -9.91 5.59 -11.10
CA ILE A 184 -10.68 6.83 -10.95
C ILE A 184 -11.70 6.97 -12.07
N ASP A 185 -11.24 6.79 -13.28
CA ASP A 185 -12.07 6.97 -14.48
C ASP A 185 -12.00 5.71 -15.36
N VAL A 186 -12.93 5.53 -16.29
CA VAL A 186 -13.03 4.35 -17.19
C VAL A 186 -12.38 4.62 -18.56
N PRO A 187 -11.40 5.43 -18.71
CA PRO A 187 -10.95 5.78 -20.03
C PRO A 187 -9.89 4.85 -20.54
N ARG A 188 -9.51 5.23 -21.68
CA ARG A 188 -8.39 4.67 -22.41
C ARG A 188 -7.08 4.94 -21.69
N ARG A 189 -6.12 4.06 -21.84
CA ARG A 189 -4.75 4.27 -21.35
C ARG A 189 -4.18 5.56 -21.89
N SER A 190 -3.68 6.40 -21.01
CA SER A 190 -3.12 7.72 -21.36
C SER A 190 -1.74 7.64 -22.03
N ALA A 191 -1.11 6.48 -21.98
CA ALA A 191 0.23 6.18 -22.49
C ALA A 191 0.39 4.67 -22.66
N SER A 192 1.38 4.21 -23.42
CA SER A 192 1.80 2.81 -23.52
C SER A 192 2.79 2.45 -22.41
N ALA A 193 2.78 1.20 -21.96
CA ALA A 193 3.72 0.66 -21.00
C ALA A 193 4.47 -0.55 -21.57
N VAL A 194 5.78 -0.47 -21.62
CA VAL A 194 6.66 -1.48 -22.20
C VAL A 194 7.66 -1.97 -21.16
N VAL A 195 7.80 -3.29 -21.06
CA VAL A 195 8.77 -3.93 -20.17
C VAL A 195 10.16 -3.85 -20.82
N THR A 196 11.12 -3.23 -20.15
CA THR A 196 12.50 -3.12 -20.65
C THR A 196 13.46 -4.10 -19.98
N ARG A 197 13.12 -4.62 -18.81
CA ARG A 197 13.81 -5.71 -18.11
C ARG A 197 12.75 -6.64 -17.55
N ASP A 198 13.02 -7.95 -17.59
CA ASP A 198 12.11 -8.96 -17.04
C ASP A 198 11.50 -8.46 -15.73
N ALA A 199 10.18 -8.44 -15.68
CA ALA A 199 9.44 -7.81 -14.60
C ALA A 199 8.53 -8.79 -13.89
N LYS A 200 8.46 -8.62 -12.57
CA LYS A 200 7.44 -9.21 -11.72
C LYS A 200 6.54 -8.10 -11.21
N LEU A 201 5.25 -8.22 -11.50
CA LEU A 201 4.26 -7.20 -11.24
C LEU A 201 3.19 -7.72 -10.28
N LEU A 202 2.76 -6.89 -9.34
CA LEU A 202 1.48 -7.08 -8.65
C LEU A 202 0.40 -6.33 -9.42
N VAL A 203 -0.65 -7.05 -9.77
CA VAL A 203 -1.77 -6.55 -10.56
C VAL A 203 -2.98 -6.40 -9.66
N LEU A 204 -3.51 -5.18 -9.57
CA LEU A 204 -4.76 -4.88 -8.88
C LEU A 204 -5.85 -4.60 -9.89
N ARG A 205 -6.97 -5.33 -9.80
CA ARG A 205 -8.11 -5.14 -10.70
C ARG A 205 -9.07 -4.10 -10.17
N ARG A 206 -9.55 -3.23 -11.04
CA ARG A 206 -10.46 -2.12 -10.71
C ARG A 206 -11.71 -2.56 -9.95
N ASN A 207 -12.35 -3.65 -10.34
CA ASN A 207 -13.56 -4.14 -9.69
C ASN A 207 -13.31 -4.56 -8.23
N GLN A 208 -12.22 -5.30 -7.98
CA GLN A 208 -11.80 -5.72 -6.64
C GLN A 208 -11.42 -4.51 -5.79
N PHE A 209 -10.65 -3.58 -6.35
CA PHE A 209 -10.28 -2.33 -5.68
C PHE A 209 -11.50 -1.51 -5.27
N LEU A 210 -12.45 -1.30 -6.18
CA LEU A 210 -13.69 -0.57 -5.87
C LEU A 210 -14.56 -1.30 -4.83
N GLN A 211 -14.57 -2.62 -4.82
CA GLN A 211 -15.26 -3.40 -3.81
C GLN A 211 -14.62 -3.22 -2.43
N LEU A 212 -13.29 -3.25 -2.35
CA LEU A 212 -12.55 -2.97 -1.12
C LEU A 212 -12.87 -1.58 -0.56
N LEU A 213 -12.87 -0.55 -1.42
CA LEU A 213 -13.20 0.82 -0.99
C LEU A 213 -14.64 0.96 -0.46
N LYS A 214 -15.58 0.16 -0.95
CA LYS A 214 -16.96 0.15 -0.43
C LYS A 214 -17.07 -0.54 0.94
N GLN A 215 -16.22 -1.51 1.21
CA GLN A 215 -16.24 -2.28 2.46
C GLN A 215 -15.46 -1.60 3.58
N ASP A 216 -14.49 -0.76 3.24
CA ASP A 216 -13.59 -0.11 4.20
C ASP A 216 -13.44 1.38 3.88
N SER A 217 -14.26 2.19 4.55
CA SER A 217 -14.29 3.64 4.30
C SER A 217 -13.03 4.36 4.77
N GLU A 218 -12.35 3.86 5.80
CA GLU A 218 -11.11 4.45 6.30
C GLU A 218 -9.97 4.21 5.31
N LEU A 219 -9.81 2.98 4.84
CA LEU A 219 -8.88 2.63 3.78
C LEU A 219 -9.19 3.41 2.50
N ALA A 220 -10.47 3.53 2.13
CA ALA A 220 -10.89 4.32 0.97
C ALA A 220 -10.42 5.77 1.07
N ALA A 221 -10.60 6.42 2.21
CA ALA A 221 -10.15 7.80 2.44
C ALA A 221 -8.62 7.94 2.30
N LYS A 222 -7.85 7.01 2.87
CA LYS A 222 -6.38 7.00 2.78
C LYS A 222 -5.91 6.87 1.31
N LEU A 223 -6.47 5.91 0.58
CA LEU A 223 -6.09 5.67 -0.82
C LEU A 223 -6.51 6.82 -1.74
N MET A 224 -7.73 7.35 -1.58
CA MET A 224 -8.18 8.52 -2.33
C MET A 224 -7.30 9.74 -2.06
N TRP A 225 -6.89 9.98 -0.83
CA TRP A 225 -5.97 11.05 -0.48
C TRP A 225 -4.63 10.93 -1.22
N GLN A 226 -4.05 9.73 -1.26
CA GLN A 226 -2.79 9.47 -1.97
C GLN A 226 -2.93 9.67 -3.49
N LEU A 227 -4.03 9.20 -4.08
CA LEU A 227 -4.30 9.43 -5.49
C LEU A 227 -4.46 10.91 -5.82
N LEU A 228 -5.18 11.68 -4.99
CA LEU A 228 -5.32 13.13 -5.13
C LEU A 228 -3.97 13.86 -5.03
N GLN A 229 -3.12 13.47 -4.10
CA GLN A 229 -1.77 14.04 -3.99
C GLN A 229 -0.93 13.76 -5.24
N LYS A 230 -0.98 12.53 -5.78
CA LYS A 230 -0.28 12.17 -7.03
C LYS A 230 -0.78 13.01 -8.20
N LEU A 231 -2.11 13.13 -8.37
CA LEU A 231 -2.72 13.95 -9.41
C LEU A 231 -2.34 15.43 -9.29
N SER A 232 -2.36 15.98 -8.08
CA SER A 232 -1.94 17.36 -7.82
C SER A 232 -0.49 17.60 -8.24
N ARG A 233 0.42 16.65 -7.95
CA ARG A 233 1.83 16.73 -8.39
C ARG A 233 1.93 16.67 -9.92
N LEU A 234 1.19 15.77 -10.56
CA LEU A 234 1.19 15.62 -12.01
C LEU A 234 0.73 16.90 -12.70
N VAL A 235 -0.37 17.51 -12.25
CA VAL A 235 -0.87 18.79 -12.77
C VAL A 235 0.18 19.89 -12.64
N ARG A 236 0.86 20.00 -11.50
CA ARG A 236 1.92 21.00 -11.31
C ARG A 236 3.10 20.80 -12.25
N VAL A 237 3.50 19.55 -12.50
CA VAL A 237 4.60 19.23 -13.41
C VAL A 237 4.19 19.59 -14.84
N THR A 238 2.99 19.19 -15.27
CA THR A 238 2.48 19.48 -16.62
C THR A 238 2.35 20.98 -16.84
N ASN A 239 1.80 21.74 -15.89
CA ASN A 239 1.70 23.20 -16.01
C ASN A 239 3.07 23.87 -16.14
N ARG A 240 4.09 23.42 -15.40
CA ARG A 240 5.46 23.94 -15.53
C ARG A 240 6.08 23.66 -16.89
N GLN A 241 5.78 22.50 -17.49
CA GLN A 241 6.27 22.15 -18.82
C GLN A 241 5.60 23.02 -19.87
N LEU A 242 4.27 23.21 -19.79
CA LEU A 242 3.52 24.08 -20.69
C LEU A 242 4.03 25.53 -20.65
N VAL A 243 4.26 26.07 -19.47
CA VAL A 243 4.80 27.45 -19.33
C VAL A 243 6.20 27.58 -19.95
N LYS A 244 7.05 26.55 -19.83
CA LYS A 244 8.37 26.54 -20.47
C LYS A 244 8.26 26.49 -21.99
N GLU A 245 7.36 25.70 -22.54
CA GLU A 245 7.14 25.60 -23.99
C GLU A 245 6.64 26.94 -24.54
N VAL A 246 5.61 27.53 -23.92
CA VAL A 246 5.09 28.86 -24.31
C VAL A 246 6.17 29.91 -24.27
N SER A 247 6.97 29.98 -23.20
CA SER A 247 8.09 30.92 -23.08
C SER A 247 9.18 30.71 -24.15
N THR A 248 9.31 29.49 -24.65
CA THR A 248 10.27 29.19 -25.74
C THR A 248 9.71 29.64 -27.09
N TYR A 249 8.42 29.47 -27.34
CA TYR A 249 7.74 29.99 -28.55
C TYR A 249 7.80 31.50 -28.62
N ASP A 250 7.49 32.23 -27.52
CA ASP A 250 7.59 33.68 -27.47
C ASP A 250 9.00 34.20 -27.80
N LYS A 251 10.04 33.51 -27.36
CA LYS A 251 11.44 33.86 -27.67
C LYS A 251 11.78 33.63 -29.15
N LEU A 252 11.24 32.59 -29.77
CA LEU A 252 11.46 32.29 -31.17
C LEU A 252 10.74 33.29 -32.10
N GLU A 253 9.52 33.76 -31.75
CA GLU A 253 8.84 34.79 -32.48
C GLU A 253 9.56 36.16 -32.44
N VAL A 254 10.17 36.48 -31.29
CA VAL A 254 10.96 37.71 -31.15
C VAL A 254 12.24 37.68 -31.99
N ILE A 255 12.85 36.50 -32.19
CA ILE A 255 14.07 36.34 -33.03
C ILE A 255 13.70 36.32 -34.54
N GLY A 256 12.47 35.94 -34.89
CA GLY A 256 12.02 35.81 -36.29
C GLY A 256 11.42 37.06 -36.93
N ARG A 257 11.33 38.21 -36.27
CA ARG A 257 10.95 39.47 -36.88
C ARG A 257 12.14 40.06 -37.64
N PRO A 258 12.15 40.08 -38.98
CA PRO A 258 13.15 40.85 -39.70
C PRO A 258 12.95 42.33 -39.36
N ASP A 259 14.01 42.98 -38.93
CA ASP A 259 14.04 44.43 -38.73
C ASP A 259 13.44 45.11 -40.00
N ALA A 260 12.36 45.80 -39.80
CA ALA A 260 11.82 46.68 -40.84
C ALA A 260 12.89 47.72 -41.15
N ALA A 261 13.65 47.44 -42.19
CA ALA A 261 14.70 48.31 -42.69
C ALA A 261 14.07 49.71 -43.00
N GLY A 262 14.83 50.68 -42.60
CA GLY A 262 14.54 52.06 -42.63
C GLY A 262 13.92 52.62 -43.91
N ASP A 263 12.86 53.40 -43.73
CA ASP A 263 12.45 54.42 -44.67
C ASP A 263 13.48 55.54 -44.66
N THR A 264 14.31 55.51 -45.68
CA THR A 264 15.17 56.63 -46.05
C THR A 264 14.23 57.70 -46.67
N ILE A 265 13.93 58.74 -45.91
CA ILE A 265 13.30 59.92 -46.45
C ILE A 265 14.35 60.65 -47.27
N LEU A 266 14.23 60.59 -48.59
CA LEU A 266 14.93 61.49 -49.48
C LEU A 266 14.22 62.85 -49.44
N ASP A 267 14.92 63.82 -48.91
CA ASP A 267 14.55 65.24 -48.94
C ASP A 267 15.02 65.76 -50.33
N GLU A 268 14.13 66.17 -51.17
CA GLU A 268 14.45 66.99 -52.39
C GLU A 268 13.73 68.33 -52.30
N GLY A 269 14.47 69.38 -52.25
CA GLY A 269 14.43 70.67 -52.86
C GLY A 269 13.27 71.63 -52.74
#